data_cb50beb536610bbdbb0933db40b6a77a
#
_entry.id   cb50beb536610bbdbb0933db40b6a77a
#
_cell.length_a   1.000
_cell.length_b   1.000
_cell.length_c   1.000
_cell.angle_alpha   90.00
_cell.angle_beta   90.00
_cell.angle_gamma   90.00
#
_symmetry.space_group_name_H-M   'P 1'
#
loop_
_entity.id
_entity.type
_entity.pdbx_description
1 polymer ?
#
loop_
_entity_poly.entity_id
_entity_poly.type
_entity_poly.pdbx_seq_one_letter_code
_entity_poly.pdbx_strand_id
1 'polypeptide(L)'
;MKLFIGLDVSSQKLDTCFLTDSKEILFEDSLSNDLIGASEIKQRILKYQETCGFSRIVIGMESTSVYSFHPSMFFYLDEDLKQLPVEVTVENPYRIKQYSRMFDQDKTDKIDARIIADYLRVDLHTLSPIKEEIYVGLQRLTRSRYQLVTQMVEAKQHF
;
A
#
# COMPACT_ATOMS: atom_id res chain seq x y z
N MET A 1 -10.99 6.11 -18.74
CA MET A 1 -10.32 4.89 -18.22
C MET A 1 -9.69 5.22 -16.87
N LYS A 2 -9.77 4.31 -15.91
CA LYS A 2 -9.20 4.46 -14.56
C LYS A 2 -8.11 3.42 -14.35
N LEU A 3 -7.11 3.74 -13.52
CA LEU A 3 -6.02 2.85 -13.17
C LEU A 3 -6.03 2.57 -11.66
N PHE A 4 -5.91 1.31 -11.28
CA PHE A 4 -5.84 0.86 -9.90
C PHE A 4 -4.53 0.12 -9.68
N ILE A 5 -3.72 0.58 -8.75
CA ILE A 5 -2.40 0.04 -8.46
C ILE A 5 -2.44 -0.58 -7.09
N GLY A 6 -2.38 -1.90 -7.03
CA GLY A 6 -2.26 -2.66 -5.80
C GLY A 6 -0.79 -2.91 -5.46
N LEU A 7 -0.43 -2.64 -4.22
CA LEU A 7 0.90 -2.90 -3.69
C LEU A 7 0.78 -3.82 -2.48
N ASP A 8 1.29 -5.04 -2.60
CA ASP A 8 1.57 -5.89 -1.43
C ASP A 8 2.98 -5.61 -0.94
N VAL A 9 3.05 -5.16 0.32
CA VAL A 9 4.27 -4.58 0.90
C VAL A 9 4.86 -5.50 1.94
N SER A 10 6.05 -6.01 1.67
CA SER A 10 6.88 -6.73 2.63
C SER A 10 8.09 -5.89 3.07
N SER A 11 8.92 -6.44 3.95
CA SER A 11 10.15 -5.76 4.40
C SER A 11 11.13 -5.45 3.27
N GLN A 12 11.15 -6.26 2.21
CA GLN A 12 12.15 -6.17 1.13
C GLN A 12 11.53 -5.93 -0.25
N LYS A 13 10.22 -6.17 -0.41
CA LYS A 13 9.57 -6.18 -1.72
C LYS A 13 8.29 -5.35 -1.74
N LEU A 14 8.04 -4.80 -2.90
CA LEU A 14 6.79 -4.21 -3.35
C LEU A 14 6.26 -5.07 -4.51
N ASP A 15 5.40 -6.04 -4.22
CA ASP A 15 4.70 -6.76 -5.27
C ASP A 15 3.59 -5.86 -5.80
N THR A 16 3.61 -5.61 -7.10
CA THR A 16 2.88 -4.50 -7.73
C THR A 16 2.00 -5.01 -8.86
N CYS A 17 0.75 -4.56 -8.91
CA CYS A 17 -0.16 -4.85 -10.02
C CYS A 17 -0.88 -3.57 -10.47
N PHE A 18 -0.81 -3.26 -11.76
CA PHE A 18 -1.53 -2.17 -12.42
C PHE A 18 -2.74 -2.74 -13.15
N LEU A 19 -3.93 -2.40 -12.69
CA LEU A 19 -5.19 -2.93 -13.18
C LEU A 19 -6.09 -1.81 -13.70
N THR A 20 -6.65 -1.96 -14.90
CA THR A 20 -7.63 -1.01 -15.43
C THR A 20 -9.04 -1.26 -14.88
N ASP A 21 -9.95 -0.32 -15.13
CA ASP A 21 -11.38 -0.48 -14.84
C ASP A 21 -12.02 -1.66 -15.62
N SER A 22 -11.47 -2.04 -16.77
CA SER A 22 -11.86 -3.22 -17.56
C SER A 22 -11.20 -4.54 -17.11
N LYS A 23 -10.45 -4.55 -16.02
CA LYS A 23 -9.68 -5.71 -15.52
C LYS A 23 -8.51 -6.13 -16.39
N GLU A 24 -8.00 -5.26 -17.24
CA GLU A 24 -6.77 -5.51 -17.97
C GLU A 24 -5.57 -5.22 -17.07
N ILE A 25 -4.62 -6.16 -16.98
CA ILE A 25 -3.36 -5.99 -16.29
C ILE A 25 -2.35 -5.35 -17.23
N LEU A 26 -1.97 -4.11 -16.95
CA LEU A 26 -0.97 -3.39 -17.73
C LEU A 26 0.46 -3.70 -17.30
N PHE A 27 0.64 -3.98 -16.02
CA PHE A 27 1.95 -4.25 -15.45
C PHE A 27 1.82 -5.07 -14.16
N GLU A 28 2.73 -6.00 -13.97
CA GLU A 28 2.85 -6.79 -12.76
C GLU A 28 4.31 -7.16 -12.55
N ASP A 29 4.87 -6.83 -11.38
CA ASP A 29 6.25 -7.15 -11.03
C ASP A 29 6.48 -7.10 -9.51
N SER A 30 7.62 -7.63 -9.10
CA SER A 30 8.12 -7.59 -7.71
C SER A 30 9.36 -6.71 -7.67
N LEU A 31 9.24 -5.54 -7.06
CA LEU A 31 10.28 -4.52 -6.96
C LEU A 31 10.82 -4.44 -5.53
N SER A 32 11.95 -3.80 -5.33
CA SER A 32 12.51 -3.59 -3.99
C SER A 32 11.69 -2.58 -3.17
N ASN A 33 11.52 -2.84 -1.86
CA ASN A 33 10.87 -1.88 -0.96
C ASN A 33 11.87 -0.84 -0.47
N ASP A 34 12.34 -0.02 -1.40
CA ASP A 34 13.25 1.10 -1.20
C ASP A 34 12.91 2.25 -2.16
N LEU A 35 13.74 3.29 -2.14
CA LEU A 35 13.57 4.44 -3.02
C LEU A 35 13.68 4.07 -4.51
N ILE A 36 14.48 3.07 -4.85
CA ILE A 36 14.69 2.64 -6.25
C ILE A 36 13.41 1.99 -6.78
N GLY A 37 12.88 1.00 -6.05
CA GLY A 37 11.63 0.33 -6.46
C GLY A 37 10.43 1.27 -6.48
N ALA A 38 10.29 2.14 -5.49
CA ALA A 38 9.23 3.15 -5.48
C ALA A 38 9.35 4.13 -6.68
N SER A 39 10.58 4.55 -7.01
CA SER A 39 10.83 5.41 -8.17
C SER A 39 10.53 4.72 -9.49
N GLU A 40 10.80 3.41 -9.60
CA GLU A 40 10.46 2.63 -10.79
C GLU A 40 8.94 2.56 -11.00
N ILE A 41 8.17 2.30 -9.93
CA ILE A 41 6.70 2.33 -9.97
C ILE A 41 6.21 3.71 -10.44
N LYS A 42 6.75 4.80 -9.87
CA LYS A 42 6.44 6.17 -10.28
C LYS A 42 6.67 6.38 -11.77
N GLN A 43 7.84 6.01 -12.30
CA GLN A 43 8.16 6.18 -13.71
C GLN A 43 7.18 5.44 -14.63
N ARG A 44 6.73 4.26 -14.22
CA ARG A 44 5.70 3.51 -14.94
C ARG A 44 4.34 4.21 -14.91
N ILE A 45 3.96 4.77 -13.76
CA ILE A 45 2.72 5.56 -13.65
C ILE A 45 2.75 6.73 -14.62
N LEU A 46 3.84 7.51 -14.63
CA LEU A 46 4.01 8.65 -15.52
C LEU A 46 3.91 8.23 -16.99
N LYS A 47 4.64 7.17 -17.38
CA LYS A 47 4.63 6.63 -18.75
C LYS A 47 3.23 6.18 -19.18
N TYR A 48 2.52 5.43 -18.34
CA TYR A 48 1.17 4.98 -18.66
C TYR A 48 0.17 6.15 -18.69
N GLN A 49 0.35 7.16 -17.82
CA GLN A 49 -0.48 8.36 -17.87
C GLN A 49 -0.31 9.11 -19.19
N GLU A 50 0.92 9.29 -19.67
CA GLU A 50 1.20 9.92 -20.97
C GLU A 50 0.56 9.16 -22.14
N THR A 51 0.57 7.82 -22.07
CA THR A 51 0.07 6.97 -23.17
C THR A 51 -1.45 6.80 -23.14
N CYS A 52 -2.03 6.63 -21.96
CA CYS A 52 -3.43 6.23 -21.79
C CYS A 52 -4.35 7.36 -21.31
N GLY A 53 -3.84 8.40 -20.65
CA GLY A 53 -4.60 9.53 -20.17
C GLY A 53 -5.69 9.15 -19.15
N PHE A 54 -5.31 8.47 -18.05
CA PHE A 54 -6.27 8.06 -17.03
C PHE A 54 -6.95 9.25 -16.37
N SER A 55 -8.26 9.17 -16.19
CA SER A 55 -9.04 10.17 -15.48
C SER A 55 -8.96 10.05 -13.95
N ARG A 56 -8.52 8.91 -13.46
CA ARG A 56 -8.28 8.63 -12.04
C ARG A 56 -7.25 7.52 -11.90
N ILE A 57 -6.31 7.68 -10.98
CA ILE A 57 -5.32 6.68 -10.61
C ILE A 57 -5.41 6.49 -9.10
N VAL A 58 -5.61 5.26 -8.64
CA VAL A 58 -5.66 4.93 -7.21
C VAL A 58 -4.51 4.00 -6.89
N ILE A 59 -3.64 4.42 -5.97
CA ILE A 59 -2.55 3.60 -5.44
C ILE A 59 -2.97 3.14 -4.06
N GLY A 60 -3.08 1.84 -3.86
CA GLY A 60 -3.46 1.29 -2.57
C GLY A 60 -2.55 0.17 -2.11
N MET A 61 -2.37 0.12 -0.80
CA MET A 61 -1.56 -0.89 -0.15
C MET A 61 -2.19 -1.31 1.18
N GLU A 62 -1.84 -2.50 1.63
CA GLU A 62 -2.23 -3.01 2.93
C GLU A 62 -1.40 -2.34 4.04
N SER A 63 -2.05 -2.00 5.17
CA SER A 63 -1.38 -1.45 6.35
C SER A 63 -0.57 -2.52 7.06
N THR A 64 0.57 -2.91 6.50
CA THR A 64 1.51 -3.87 7.07
C THR A 64 2.58 -3.19 7.93
N SER A 65 2.22 -2.88 9.17
CA SER A 65 3.17 -2.35 10.18
C SER A 65 3.94 -1.11 9.69
N VAL A 66 5.27 -1.14 9.79
CA VAL A 66 6.17 -0.05 9.41
C VAL A 66 6.54 -0.04 7.92
N TYR A 67 6.37 -1.18 7.25
CA TYR A 67 6.87 -1.37 5.88
C TYR A 67 6.08 -0.60 4.84
N SER A 68 4.76 -0.44 5.03
CA SER A 68 3.90 0.34 4.13
C SER A 68 4.02 1.85 4.32
N PHE A 69 4.64 2.31 5.41
CA PHE A 69 4.75 3.74 5.70
C PHE A 69 5.59 4.49 4.67
N HIS A 70 6.80 4.00 4.37
CA HIS A 70 7.71 4.68 3.44
C HIS A 70 7.15 4.77 2.02
N PRO A 71 6.68 3.67 1.38
CA PRO A 71 6.08 3.78 0.05
C PRO A 71 4.81 4.64 0.04
N SER A 72 3.95 4.57 1.05
CA SER A 72 2.76 5.43 1.09
C SER A 72 3.10 6.91 1.14
N MET A 73 4.10 7.30 1.95
CA MET A 73 4.57 8.68 2.03
C MET A 73 5.26 9.12 0.74
N PHE A 74 6.05 8.25 0.12
CA PHE A 74 6.70 8.55 -1.15
C PHE A 74 5.68 8.93 -2.22
N PHE A 75 4.68 8.08 -2.47
CA PHE A 75 3.66 8.34 -3.50
C PHE A 75 2.75 9.52 -3.14
N TYR A 76 2.47 9.73 -1.87
CA TYR A 76 1.60 10.83 -1.42
C TYR A 76 2.28 12.20 -1.51
N LEU A 77 3.59 12.29 -1.24
CA LEU A 77 4.32 13.55 -1.20
C LEU A 77 4.98 13.91 -2.53
N ASP A 78 5.05 13.00 -3.48
CA ASP A 78 5.74 13.21 -4.76
C ASP A 78 5.08 14.31 -5.58
N GLU A 79 5.87 15.32 -5.98
CA GLU A 79 5.36 16.52 -6.65
C GLU A 79 4.85 16.24 -8.07
N ASP A 80 5.43 15.26 -8.79
CA ASP A 80 4.97 14.92 -10.13
C ASP A 80 3.62 14.18 -10.06
N LEU A 81 3.47 13.27 -9.10
CA LEU A 81 2.22 12.53 -8.90
C LEU A 81 1.08 13.42 -8.41
N LYS A 82 1.38 14.48 -7.63
CA LYS A 82 0.38 15.49 -7.21
C LYS A 82 -0.23 16.29 -8.36
N GLN A 83 0.46 16.38 -9.50
CA GLN A 83 -0.06 17.05 -10.69
C GLN A 83 -1.02 16.15 -11.49
N LEU A 84 -1.11 14.88 -11.15
CA LEU A 84 -1.97 13.88 -11.78
C LEU A 84 -3.19 13.60 -10.91
N PRO A 85 -4.26 12.99 -11.46
CA PRO A 85 -5.43 12.57 -10.69
C PRO A 85 -5.11 11.31 -9.86
N VAL A 86 -4.07 11.37 -9.02
CA VAL A 86 -3.58 10.27 -8.19
C VAL A 86 -4.13 10.39 -6.77
N GLU A 87 -4.67 9.30 -6.29
CA GLU A 87 -5.11 9.12 -4.92
C GLU A 87 -4.29 7.99 -4.29
N VAL A 88 -3.80 8.19 -3.06
CA VAL A 88 -3.04 7.18 -2.32
C VAL A 88 -3.82 6.76 -1.09
N THR A 89 -3.99 5.47 -0.88
CA THR A 89 -4.72 4.92 0.27
C THR A 89 -3.97 3.77 0.93
N VAL A 90 -4.10 3.68 2.26
CA VAL A 90 -3.56 2.56 3.04
C VAL A 90 -4.72 1.85 3.71
N GLU A 91 -4.98 0.63 3.26
CA GLU A 91 -6.18 -0.11 3.60
C GLU A 91 -6.01 -1.02 4.82
N ASN A 92 -7.10 -1.27 5.49
CA ASN A 92 -7.12 -2.21 6.61
C ASN A 92 -6.95 -3.65 6.10
N PRO A 93 -5.94 -4.41 6.59
CA PRO A 93 -5.70 -5.81 6.21
C PRO A 93 -6.93 -6.70 6.32
N TYR A 94 -7.76 -6.46 7.32
CA TYR A 94 -8.99 -7.23 7.53
C TYR A 94 -9.98 -7.10 6.37
N ARG A 95 -10.14 -5.89 5.80
CA ARG A 95 -11.03 -5.63 4.67
C ARG A 95 -10.54 -6.33 3.40
N ILE A 96 -9.24 -6.22 3.11
CA ILE A 96 -8.63 -6.89 1.96
C ILE A 96 -8.75 -8.41 2.12
N LYS A 97 -8.50 -8.93 3.32
CA LYS A 97 -8.65 -10.36 3.61
C LYS A 97 -10.10 -10.85 3.48
N GLN A 98 -11.09 -10.06 3.89
CA GLN A 98 -12.50 -10.41 3.65
C GLN A 98 -12.81 -10.44 2.16
N TYR A 99 -12.32 -9.47 1.40
CA TYR A 99 -12.48 -9.43 -0.05
C TYR A 99 -11.79 -10.63 -0.72
N SER A 100 -10.56 -10.96 -0.33
CA SER A 100 -9.81 -12.09 -0.88
C SER A 100 -10.49 -13.44 -0.68
N ARG A 101 -11.23 -13.62 0.40
CA ARG A 101 -12.00 -14.86 0.66
C ARG A 101 -13.12 -15.13 -0.35
N MET A 102 -13.52 -14.14 -1.13
CA MET A 102 -14.46 -14.30 -2.23
C MET A 102 -13.82 -15.01 -3.43
N PHE A 103 -12.49 -15.09 -3.46
CA PHE A 103 -11.71 -15.71 -4.51
C PHE A 103 -10.95 -16.90 -3.89
N ASP A 104 -11.36 -18.11 -4.21
CA ASP A 104 -10.78 -19.37 -3.74
C ASP A 104 -9.42 -19.62 -4.43
N GLN A 105 -8.38 -18.86 -4.05
CA GLN A 105 -7.07 -18.90 -4.71
C GLN A 105 -5.93 -19.10 -3.71
N ASP A 106 -4.93 -19.85 -4.12
CA ASP A 106 -3.68 -20.03 -3.38
C ASP A 106 -2.99 -18.68 -3.14
N LYS A 107 -2.64 -18.44 -1.89
CA LYS A 107 -2.00 -17.19 -1.47
C LYS A 107 -0.56 -17.12 -1.99
N THR A 108 -0.32 -16.26 -2.96
CA THR A 108 1.01 -15.84 -3.39
C THR A 108 1.12 -14.31 -3.33
N ASP A 109 2.31 -13.78 -3.17
CA ASP A 109 2.54 -12.32 -3.08
C ASP A 109 1.97 -11.57 -4.30
N LYS A 110 2.08 -12.18 -5.50
CA LYS A 110 1.53 -11.58 -6.74
C LYS A 110 0.01 -11.57 -6.78
N ILE A 111 -0.62 -12.62 -6.25
CA ILE A 111 -2.08 -12.69 -6.14
C ILE A 111 -2.59 -11.62 -5.17
N ASP A 112 -1.90 -11.39 -4.08
CA ASP A 112 -2.26 -10.39 -3.09
C ASP A 112 -2.24 -8.97 -3.70
N ALA A 113 -1.25 -8.61 -4.50
CA ALA A 113 -1.20 -7.33 -5.22
C ALA A 113 -2.36 -7.17 -6.22
N ARG A 114 -2.73 -8.23 -6.95
CA ARG A 114 -3.91 -8.24 -7.85
C ARG A 114 -5.20 -8.07 -7.09
N ILE A 115 -5.33 -8.75 -5.94
CA ILE A 115 -6.51 -8.66 -5.09
C ILE A 115 -6.65 -7.25 -4.54
N ILE A 116 -5.55 -6.61 -4.12
CA ILE A 116 -5.55 -5.22 -3.68
C ILE A 116 -6.00 -4.31 -4.83
N ALA A 117 -5.45 -4.47 -6.04
CA ALA A 117 -5.85 -3.67 -7.19
C ALA A 117 -7.34 -3.84 -7.55
N ASP A 118 -7.86 -5.08 -7.51
CA ASP A 118 -9.27 -5.35 -7.80
C ASP A 118 -10.20 -4.85 -6.67
N TYR A 119 -9.76 -4.91 -5.42
CA TYR A 119 -10.45 -4.30 -4.29
C TYR A 119 -10.61 -2.78 -4.47
N LEU A 120 -9.55 -2.09 -4.90
CA LEU A 120 -9.61 -0.66 -5.21
C LEU A 120 -10.55 -0.37 -6.38
N ARG A 121 -10.54 -1.22 -7.41
CA ARG A 121 -11.35 -1.08 -8.61
C ARG A 121 -12.86 -1.16 -8.32
N VAL A 122 -13.27 -2.02 -7.41
CA VAL A 122 -14.70 -2.13 -7.02
C VAL A 122 -15.16 -1.04 -6.04
N ASP A 123 -14.28 -0.07 -5.75
CA ASP A 123 -14.56 1.13 -4.96
C ASP A 123 -15.01 0.85 -3.52
N LEU A 124 -14.54 -0.26 -2.95
CA LEU A 124 -14.79 -0.63 -1.55
C LEU A 124 -13.83 0.07 -0.57
N HIS A 125 -12.81 0.74 -1.11
CA HIS A 125 -11.84 1.47 -0.32
C HIS A 125 -12.43 2.77 0.24
N THR A 126 -12.01 3.12 1.44
CA THR A 126 -12.25 4.45 2.00
C THR A 126 -10.95 5.22 1.91
N LEU A 127 -10.96 6.38 1.28
CA LEU A 127 -9.80 7.27 1.29
C LEU A 127 -9.48 7.61 2.75
N SER A 128 -8.60 6.83 3.34
CA SER A 128 -8.09 7.11 4.68
C SER A 128 -6.99 8.16 4.56
N PRO A 129 -7.08 9.28 5.26
CA PRO A 129 -6.02 10.27 5.22
C PRO A 129 -4.70 9.60 5.62
N ILE A 130 -3.66 9.77 4.80
CA ILE A 130 -2.32 9.33 5.15
C ILE A 130 -1.91 10.11 6.39
N LYS A 131 -1.58 9.39 7.44
CA LYS A 131 -1.23 10.00 8.72
C LYS A 131 0.04 10.83 8.56
N GLU A 132 -0.02 12.07 9.02
CA GLU A 132 1.17 12.91 9.09
C GLU A 132 2.30 12.22 9.87
N GLU A 133 3.52 12.47 9.50
CA GLU A 133 4.73 11.82 10.05
C GLU A 133 4.78 11.91 11.58
N ILE A 134 4.34 13.03 12.16
CA ILE A 134 4.28 13.25 13.60
C ILE A 134 3.36 12.25 14.31
N TYR A 135 2.21 11.91 13.73
CA TYR A 135 1.28 10.93 14.31
C TYR A 135 1.82 9.51 14.24
N VAL A 136 2.57 9.18 13.19
CA VAL A 136 3.24 7.88 13.06
C VAL A 136 4.37 7.76 14.07
N GLY A 137 5.16 8.83 14.25
CA GLY A 137 6.17 8.92 15.31
C GLY A 137 5.58 8.73 16.71
N LEU A 138 4.49 9.43 17.01
CA LEU A 138 3.78 9.32 18.28
C LEU A 138 3.23 7.91 18.52
N GLN A 139 2.65 7.27 17.50
CA GLN A 139 2.14 5.92 17.58
C GLN A 139 3.27 4.91 17.86
N ARG A 140 4.43 5.05 17.22
CA ARG A 140 5.61 4.20 17.45
C ARG A 140 6.12 4.35 18.89
N LEU A 141 6.28 5.58 19.37
CA LEU A 141 6.72 5.84 20.75
C LEU A 141 5.74 5.27 21.79
N THR A 142 4.45 5.41 21.56
CA THR A 142 3.41 4.86 22.45
C THR A 142 3.46 3.33 22.50
N ARG A 143 3.63 2.67 21.35
CA ARG A 143 3.78 1.20 21.28
C ARG A 143 5.06 0.73 21.96
N SER A 144 6.19 1.40 21.73
CA SER A 144 7.47 1.08 22.38
C SER A 144 7.37 1.24 23.89
N ARG A 145 6.75 2.33 24.35
CA ARG A 145 6.48 2.52 25.80
C ARG A 145 5.65 1.37 26.37
N TYR A 146 4.57 0.99 25.69
CA TYR A 146 3.73 -0.13 26.14
C TYR A 146 4.53 -1.43 26.26
N GLN A 147 5.33 -1.78 25.25
CA GLN A 147 6.16 -2.96 25.26
C GLN A 147 7.17 -2.96 26.41
N LEU A 148 7.86 -1.84 26.63
CA LEU A 148 8.82 -1.70 27.74
C LEU A 148 8.16 -1.84 29.12
N VAL A 149 6.99 -1.23 29.29
CA VAL A 149 6.23 -1.35 30.54
C VAL A 149 5.78 -2.79 30.77
N THR A 150 5.29 -3.48 29.74
CA THR A 150 4.89 -4.89 29.83
C THR A 150 6.08 -5.78 30.23
N GLN A 151 7.22 -5.62 29.56
CA GLN A 151 8.45 -6.36 29.89
C GLN A 151 8.92 -6.08 31.32
N MET A 152 8.83 -4.83 31.75
CA MET A 152 9.18 -4.44 33.15
C MET A 152 8.26 -5.11 34.17
N VAL A 153 6.96 -5.18 33.89
CA VAL A 153 5.98 -5.86 34.76
C VAL A 153 6.25 -7.35 34.83
N GLU A 154 6.47 -7.99 33.69
CA GLU A 154 6.82 -9.41 33.60
C GLU A 154 8.11 -9.72 34.38
N ALA A 155 9.15 -8.90 34.19
CA ALA A 155 10.42 -9.06 34.92
C ALA A 155 10.23 -8.95 36.44
N LYS A 156 9.36 -8.03 36.92
CA LYS A 156 9.07 -7.88 38.36
C LYS A 156 8.28 -9.05 38.95
N GLN A 157 7.51 -9.78 38.15
CA GLN A 157 6.76 -10.94 38.61
C GLN A 157 7.64 -12.18 38.80
N HIS A 158 8.83 -12.19 38.21
CA HIS A 158 9.80 -13.28 38.33
C HIS A 158 10.82 -13.11 39.46
N PHE A 159 10.75 -12.02 40.21
CA PHE A 159 11.51 -11.75 41.42
C PHE A 159 10.63 -11.71 42.66
#